data_72e2ee081841be2585aadc1f718941e4
#
_entry.id   72e2ee081841be2585aadc1f718941e4
#
_cell.length_a   1.000
_cell.length_b   1.000
_cell.length_c   1.000
_cell.angle_alpha   90.00
_cell.angle_beta   90.00
_cell.angle_gamma   90.00
#
_symmetry.space_group_name_H-M   'P 1'
#
loop_
_entity.id
_entity.type
_entity.pdbx_description
1 polymer ?
#
loop_
_entity_poly.entity_id
_entity_poly.type
_entity_poly.pdbx_seq_one_letter_code
_entity_poly.pdbx_strand_id
1 'polypeptide(L)'
;MLRCEDVWMKAKDERGNVESSLVLIPLLFLFLIAVQLILAIGMRNADSLQVSDQASTRAISGIFSESDREEKLKSPDRFSNLSILITTQSRKIPALVPGLTALLGRDLETDVQGIAIIENTR
;
A
#
# COMPACT_ATOMS: atom_id res chain seq x y z
N MET A 1 -21.95 -28.79 48.89
CA MET A 1 -20.72 -28.31 49.53
C MET A 1 -19.61 -28.41 48.49
N LEU A 2 -19.19 -27.31 47.93
CA LEU A 2 -18.06 -27.25 46.95
C LEU A 2 -16.77 -27.53 47.73
N ARG A 3 -16.05 -28.60 47.34
CA ARG A 3 -14.78 -28.92 47.95
C ARG A 3 -13.78 -27.81 47.61
N CYS A 4 -12.99 -27.40 48.57
CA CYS A 4 -11.90 -26.44 48.37
C CYS A 4 -10.94 -26.82 47.22
N GLU A 5 -10.83 -28.11 46.92
CA GLU A 5 -10.00 -28.63 45.81
C GLU A 5 -10.53 -28.25 44.41
N ASP A 6 -11.86 -28.17 44.23
CA ASP A 6 -12.47 -27.80 42.96
C ASP A 6 -12.24 -26.31 42.62
N VAL A 7 -12.20 -25.46 43.66
CA VAL A 7 -11.94 -24.01 43.52
C VAL A 7 -10.47 -23.76 43.12
N TRP A 8 -9.53 -24.55 43.70
CA TRP A 8 -8.10 -24.45 43.38
C TRP A 8 -7.77 -24.95 41.98
N MET A 9 -8.41 -26.01 41.51
CA MET A 9 -8.24 -26.49 40.14
C MET A 9 -8.76 -25.48 39.12
N LYS A 10 -9.90 -24.85 39.38
CA LYS A 10 -10.48 -23.83 38.52
C LYS A 10 -9.62 -22.57 38.45
N ALA A 11 -9.04 -22.13 39.56
CA ALA A 11 -8.13 -20.99 39.60
C ALA A 11 -6.79 -21.26 38.88
N LYS A 12 -6.36 -22.53 38.82
CA LYS A 12 -5.14 -22.94 38.09
C LYS A 12 -5.36 -22.97 36.58
N ASP A 13 -6.57 -23.29 36.14
CA ASP A 13 -6.96 -23.30 34.73
C ASP A 13 -7.13 -21.87 34.19
N GLU A 14 -7.61 -20.94 35.03
CA GLU A 14 -7.72 -19.52 34.68
C GLU A 14 -6.35 -18.84 34.55
N ARG A 15 -5.32 -19.24 35.28
CA ARG A 15 -3.97 -18.71 35.14
C ARG A 15 -3.34 -19.08 33.80
N GLY A 16 -3.50 -20.33 33.35
CA GLY A 16 -3.03 -20.75 32.05
C GLY A 16 -3.67 -20.00 30.89
N ASN A 17 -4.95 -19.61 31.06
CA ASN A 17 -5.68 -18.88 30.06
C ASN A 17 -5.23 -17.40 29.95
N VAL A 18 -4.88 -16.78 31.09
CA VAL A 18 -4.36 -15.40 31.13
C VAL A 18 -2.94 -15.33 30.53
N GLU A 19 -2.08 -16.29 30.83
CA GLU A 19 -0.73 -16.35 30.25
C GLU A 19 -0.78 -16.53 28.73
N SER A 20 -1.66 -17.40 28.25
CA SER A 20 -1.85 -17.61 26.80
C SER A 20 -2.39 -16.36 26.12
N SER A 21 -3.32 -15.65 26.74
CA SER A 21 -3.85 -14.39 26.20
C SER A 21 -2.82 -13.30 26.12
N LEU A 22 -1.89 -13.24 27.07
CA LEU A 22 -0.82 -12.24 27.13
C LEU A 22 0.19 -12.41 25.98
N VAL A 23 0.37 -13.62 25.50
CA VAL A 23 1.22 -13.93 24.33
C VAL A 23 0.44 -13.77 23.02
N LEU A 24 -0.85 -14.16 23.00
CA LEU A 24 -1.69 -14.10 21.82
C LEU A 24 -1.96 -12.67 21.34
N ILE A 25 -2.13 -11.72 22.25
CA ILE A 25 -2.40 -10.32 21.89
C ILE A 25 -1.25 -9.71 21.07
N PRO A 26 0.01 -9.71 21.53
CA PRO A 26 1.12 -9.17 20.74
C PRO A 26 1.35 -9.96 19.44
N LEU A 27 1.13 -11.28 19.46
CA LEU A 27 1.23 -12.11 18.25
C LEU A 27 0.17 -11.72 17.21
N LEU A 28 -1.06 -11.46 17.65
CA LEU A 28 -2.13 -10.99 16.77
C LEU A 28 -1.81 -9.62 16.16
N PHE A 29 -1.26 -8.69 16.95
CA PHE A 29 -0.81 -7.39 16.45
C PHE A 29 0.29 -7.55 15.40
N LEU A 30 1.27 -8.39 15.64
CA LEU A 30 2.34 -8.67 14.69
C LEU A 30 1.79 -9.27 13.39
N PHE A 31 0.83 -10.17 13.49
CA PHE A 31 0.15 -10.76 12.34
C PHE A 31 -0.62 -9.70 11.53
N LEU A 32 -1.36 -8.81 12.20
CA LEU A 32 -2.06 -7.72 11.54
C LEU A 32 -1.10 -6.75 10.81
N ILE A 33 0.04 -6.45 11.40
CA ILE A 33 1.08 -5.64 10.77
C ILE A 33 1.62 -6.33 9.51
N ALA A 34 1.88 -7.63 9.58
CA ALA A 34 2.35 -8.40 8.41
C ALA A 34 1.31 -8.40 7.28
N VAL A 35 0.04 -8.63 7.59
CA VAL A 35 -1.06 -8.55 6.62
C VAL A 35 -1.18 -7.15 6.03
N GLN A 36 -1.05 -6.12 6.84
CA GLN A 36 -1.07 -4.72 6.40
C GLN A 36 0.03 -4.44 5.36
N LEU A 37 1.25 -4.92 5.59
CA LEU A 37 2.37 -4.75 4.66
C LEU A 37 2.13 -5.49 3.34
N ILE A 38 1.62 -6.72 3.40
CA ILE A 38 1.30 -7.51 2.20
C ILE A 38 0.24 -6.79 1.36
N LEU A 39 -0.82 -6.28 1.98
CA LEU A 39 -1.85 -5.51 1.30
C LEU A 39 -1.31 -4.22 0.69
N ALA A 40 -0.47 -3.48 1.42
CA ALA A 40 0.14 -2.25 0.92
C ALA A 40 0.99 -2.51 -0.33
N ILE A 41 1.81 -3.55 -0.32
CA ILE A 41 2.64 -3.96 -1.46
C ILE A 41 1.76 -4.41 -2.63
N GLY A 42 0.75 -5.23 -2.37
CA GLY A 42 -0.18 -5.71 -3.39
C GLY A 42 -0.94 -4.59 -4.09
N MET A 43 -1.47 -3.63 -3.33
CA MET A 43 -2.14 -2.45 -3.85
C MET A 43 -1.19 -1.59 -4.69
N ARG A 44 0.01 -1.34 -4.19
CA ARG A 44 1.02 -0.56 -4.92
C ARG A 44 1.38 -1.21 -6.25
N ASN A 45 1.56 -2.52 -6.29
CA ASN A 45 1.88 -3.24 -7.52
C ASN A 45 0.71 -3.17 -8.52
N ALA A 46 -0.52 -3.36 -8.06
CA ALA A 46 -1.71 -3.25 -8.91
C ALA A 46 -1.85 -1.83 -9.49
N ASP A 47 -1.67 -0.80 -8.66
CA ASP A 47 -1.74 0.59 -9.09
C ASP A 47 -0.61 0.93 -10.06
N SER A 48 0.60 0.41 -9.86
CA SER A 48 1.73 0.60 -10.76
C SER A 48 1.45 0.05 -12.16
N LEU A 49 0.87 -1.14 -12.24
CA LEU A 49 0.47 -1.74 -13.53
C LEU A 49 -0.62 -0.91 -14.20
N GLN A 50 -1.64 -0.49 -13.45
CA GLN A 50 -2.74 0.30 -13.97
C GLN A 50 -2.26 1.68 -14.49
N VAL A 51 -1.40 2.36 -13.74
CA VAL A 51 -0.87 3.67 -14.13
C VAL A 51 0.03 3.57 -15.35
N SER A 52 0.84 2.50 -15.45
CA SER A 52 1.67 2.25 -16.63
C SER A 52 0.84 1.98 -17.88
N ASP A 53 -0.23 1.22 -17.74
CA ASP A 53 -1.19 0.95 -18.83
C ASP A 53 -1.91 2.22 -19.27
N GLN A 54 -2.38 3.03 -18.32
CA GLN A 54 -2.99 4.33 -18.60
C GLN A 54 -2.01 5.30 -19.28
N ALA A 55 -0.77 5.38 -18.80
CA ALA A 55 0.24 6.22 -19.40
C ALA A 55 0.50 5.82 -20.86
N SER A 56 0.63 4.53 -21.15
CA SER A 56 0.80 4.01 -22.50
C SER A 56 -0.39 4.31 -23.40
N THR A 57 -1.59 4.07 -22.91
CA THR A 57 -2.84 4.34 -23.65
C THR A 57 -3.00 5.84 -23.97
N ARG A 58 -2.70 6.71 -23.01
CA ARG A 58 -2.76 8.17 -23.17
C ARG A 58 -1.68 8.69 -24.11
N ALA A 59 -0.47 8.13 -24.04
CA ALA A 59 0.62 8.46 -24.94
C ALA A 59 0.26 8.16 -26.42
N ILE A 60 -0.48 7.06 -26.66
CA ILE A 60 -0.93 6.67 -27.99
C ILE A 60 -2.15 7.51 -28.43
N SER A 61 -3.12 7.76 -27.54
CA SER A 61 -4.34 8.47 -27.88
C SER A 61 -4.18 10.00 -27.96
N GLY A 62 -3.11 10.54 -27.35
CA GLY A 62 -2.90 11.99 -27.25
C GLY A 62 -3.87 12.73 -26.33
N ILE A 63 -4.66 12.00 -25.52
CA ILE A 63 -5.61 12.57 -24.56
C ILE A 63 -4.95 12.58 -23.19
N PHE A 64 -4.58 13.77 -22.71
CA PHE A 64 -3.92 13.95 -21.42
C PHE A 64 -4.92 14.35 -20.33
N SER A 65 -4.62 13.96 -19.09
CA SER A 65 -5.38 14.31 -17.87
C SER A 65 -4.65 15.38 -17.07
N GLU A 66 -5.34 16.02 -16.13
CA GLU A 66 -4.74 17.02 -15.24
C GLU A 66 -3.62 16.47 -14.34
N SER A 67 -3.63 15.15 -14.10
CA SER A 67 -2.58 14.44 -13.34
C SER A 67 -1.35 14.08 -14.19
N ASP A 68 -1.38 14.38 -15.49
CA ASP A 68 -0.33 14.02 -16.41
C ASP A 68 0.64 15.19 -16.57
N ARG A 69 1.92 14.88 -16.53
CA ARG A 69 3.00 15.83 -16.77
C ARG A 69 3.76 15.42 -18.02
N GLU A 70 3.77 16.30 -18.99
CA GLU A 70 4.60 16.14 -20.20
C GLU A 70 5.98 16.75 -19.95
N GLU A 71 7.04 15.99 -20.09
CA GLU A 71 8.41 16.46 -20.02
C GLU A 71 9.10 16.22 -21.36
N LYS A 72 9.57 17.32 -21.98
CA LYS A 72 10.28 17.26 -23.25
C LYS A 72 11.77 17.05 -23.01
N LEU A 73 12.25 15.90 -23.45
CA LEU A 73 13.68 15.61 -23.43
C LEU A 73 14.35 16.23 -24.67
N LYS A 74 15.29 17.13 -24.42
CA LYS A 74 16.19 17.62 -25.47
C LYS A 74 17.19 16.53 -25.81
N SER A 75 16.96 15.81 -26.91
CA SER A 75 17.98 14.95 -27.48
C SER A 75 19.11 15.80 -28.10
N PRO A 76 20.38 15.37 -27.99
CA PRO A 76 21.48 16.00 -28.71
C PRO A 76 21.34 15.86 -30.22
N ASP A 77 20.48 14.98 -30.69
CA ASP A 77 20.20 14.77 -32.12
C ASP A 77 19.03 15.70 -32.55
N ARG A 78 19.27 16.52 -33.59
CA ARG A 78 18.30 17.52 -34.09
C ARG A 78 17.02 16.92 -34.67
N PHE A 79 16.96 15.61 -34.86
CA PHE A 79 15.86 14.95 -35.55
C PHE A 79 14.93 14.13 -34.62
N SER A 80 15.27 13.95 -33.35
CA SER A 80 14.45 13.22 -32.40
C SER A 80 13.97 14.10 -31.26
N ASN A 81 12.73 14.55 -31.34
CA ASN A 81 12.03 15.17 -30.22
C ASN A 81 11.33 14.07 -29.43
N LEU A 82 11.90 13.67 -28.31
CA LEU A 82 11.29 12.72 -27.38
C LEU A 82 10.53 13.48 -26.30
N SER A 83 9.25 13.19 -26.15
CA SER A 83 8.45 13.64 -25.03
C SER A 83 8.12 12.46 -24.13
N ILE A 84 8.23 12.66 -22.81
CA ILE A 84 7.84 11.66 -21.82
C ILE A 84 6.56 12.13 -21.14
N LEU A 85 5.60 11.23 -21.08
CA LEU A 85 4.40 11.40 -20.29
C LEU A 85 4.59 10.74 -18.93
N ILE A 86 4.41 11.50 -17.86
CA ILE A 86 4.45 11.02 -16.48
C ILE A 86 3.05 11.14 -15.91
N THR A 87 2.44 10.01 -15.60
CA THR A 87 1.14 9.94 -14.92
C THR A 87 1.35 9.57 -13.47
N THR A 88 0.83 10.37 -12.54
CA THR A 88 0.91 10.11 -11.10
C THR A 88 -0.46 9.75 -10.55
N GLN A 89 -0.54 8.65 -9.81
CA GLN A 89 -1.75 8.25 -9.10
C GLN A 89 -1.45 8.05 -7.62
N SER A 90 -2.26 8.67 -6.78
CA SER A 90 -2.21 8.51 -5.33
C SER A 90 -3.40 7.72 -4.84
N ARG A 91 -3.17 6.75 -3.93
CA ARG A 91 -4.22 5.95 -3.32
C ARG A 91 -4.01 5.82 -1.83
N LYS A 92 -5.12 5.97 -1.08
CA LYS A 92 -5.13 5.69 0.36
C LYS A 92 -5.19 4.20 0.63
N ILE A 93 -4.32 3.73 1.52
CA ILE A 93 -4.29 2.34 1.98
C ILE A 93 -5.16 2.23 3.24
N PRO A 94 -6.11 1.27 3.31
CA PRO A 94 -6.89 1.06 4.51
C PRO A 94 -5.99 0.62 5.67
N ALA A 95 -6.13 1.28 6.82
CA ALA A 95 -5.42 0.90 8.03
C ALA A 95 -6.16 -0.28 8.71
N LEU A 96 -5.51 -1.45 8.75
CA LEU A 96 -6.03 -2.64 9.44
C LEU A 96 -5.67 -2.64 10.92
N VAL A 97 -4.57 -1.98 11.27
CA VAL A 97 -4.12 -1.89 12.66
C VAL A 97 -4.77 -0.67 13.31
N PRO A 98 -5.59 -0.85 14.37
CA PRO A 98 -6.24 0.27 15.06
C PRO A 98 -5.18 1.20 15.66
N GLY A 99 -5.35 2.51 15.43
CA GLY A 99 -4.45 3.54 15.94
C GLY A 99 -3.15 3.75 15.14
N LEU A 100 -2.92 3.00 14.06
CA LEU A 100 -1.71 3.14 13.25
C LEU A 100 -1.60 4.53 12.60
N THR A 101 -2.70 5.08 12.10
CA THR A 101 -2.77 6.43 11.53
C THR A 101 -2.49 7.50 12.58
N ALA A 102 -2.96 7.29 13.82
CA ALA A 102 -2.70 8.20 14.94
C ALA A 102 -1.22 8.17 15.36
N LEU A 103 -0.59 7.00 15.32
CA LEU A 103 0.83 6.83 15.66
C LEU A 103 1.74 7.45 14.61
N LEU A 104 1.39 7.32 13.33
CA LEU A 104 2.17 7.86 12.20
C LEU A 104 1.90 9.36 11.95
N GLY A 105 0.81 9.91 12.54
CA GLY A 105 0.42 11.32 12.38
C GLY A 105 -0.07 11.67 10.97
N ARG A 106 -0.27 10.67 10.10
CA ARG A 106 -0.76 10.85 8.72
C ARG A 106 -1.48 9.60 8.22
N ASP A 107 -2.33 9.80 7.21
CA ASP A 107 -2.94 8.68 6.48
C ASP A 107 -1.87 7.89 5.71
N LEU A 108 -2.08 6.59 5.61
CA LEU A 108 -1.25 5.72 4.78
C LEU A 108 -1.65 5.95 3.32
N GLU A 109 -0.77 6.59 2.58
CA GLU A 109 -0.95 6.91 1.17
C GLU A 109 0.21 6.36 0.37
N THR A 110 -0.06 5.85 -0.82
CA THR A 110 0.97 5.40 -1.76
C THR A 110 0.83 6.16 -3.07
N ASP A 111 1.95 6.71 -3.52
CA ASP A 111 2.06 7.37 -4.82
C ASP A 111 2.73 6.44 -5.80
N VAL A 112 2.14 6.30 -6.97
CA VAL A 112 2.67 5.49 -8.07
C VAL A 112 2.76 6.34 -9.32
N GLN A 113 3.85 6.19 -10.05
CA GLN A 113 4.09 6.90 -11.30
C GLN A 113 4.18 5.91 -12.45
N GLY A 114 3.46 6.20 -13.52
CA GLY A 114 3.58 5.55 -14.81
C GLY A 114 4.28 6.47 -15.79
N ILE A 115 5.20 5.92 -16.57
CA ILE A 115 5.99 6.67 -17.55
C ILE A 115 5.77 6.04 -18.92
N ALA A 116 5.43 6.87 -19.90
CA ALA A 116 5.32 6.46 -21.30
C ALA A 116 6.05 7.43 -22.22
N ILE A 117 6.62 6.92 -23.29
CA ILE A 117 7.32 7.71 -24.31
C ILE A 117 6.30 8.09 -25.38
N ILE A 118 6.24 9.38 -25.70
CA ILE A 118 5.44 9.90 -26.80
C ILE A 118 6.42 10.10 -27.98
N GLU A 119 6.27 9.28 -28.98
CA GLU A 119 7.03 9.43 -30.23
C GLU A 119 6.26 10.42 -31.13
N ASN A 120 6.79 11.63 -31.24
CA ASN A 120 6.20 12.66 -32.11
C ASN A 120 6.74 12.44 -33.53
N THR A 121 6.16 11.50 -34.24
CA THR A 121 6.37 11.34 -35.68
C THR A 121 5.65 12.46 -36.41
N ARG A 122 6.35 13.52 -36.71
CA ARG A 122 5.98 14.48 -37.75
C ARG A 122 6.78 14.27 -39.00
#